data_38f01882286eff61a244051ed469dc12
#
_entry.id   38f01882286eff61a244051ed469dc12
#
_cell.length_a   1.000
_cell.length_b   1.000
_cell.length_c   1.000
_cell.angle_alpha   90.00
_cell.angle_beta   90.00
_cell.angle_gamma   90.00
#
_symmetry.space_group_name_H-M   'P 1'
#
loop_
_entity.id
_entity.type
_entity.pdbx_description
1 polymer ?
#
loop_
_entity_poly.entity_id
_entity_poly.type
_entity_poly.pdbx_seq_one_letter_code
_entity_poly.pdbx_strand_id
1 'polypeptide(L)'
;MKETSPKSNNGTILDINESFKIEFDPISDALAAIRNGECIIVVDDERRENEGDLICAAQFATPQQINFMATEGRGLICLAMQGEKLDSLDLPLMVDRNTDENQTAFTISIDAGPENGVTTGISAEDRAKTIQVAIKPNTKPDDLRRPGHIFPLRAKKGGVLKRAGHTEAAVDIAAMSGLYPAGVICEIQNPDGSMSRLPQLKEYAKQWGMKLISIADLISYRFQTERFVFRKSDAVLPSIFGNFKAYGYVNELDGSEHVALVKQKSSKLSEPVLVRMHSECLTGDAFGSLRCDCRPQLEAALSRIEKEEEGVVVYLRQEGRGIGLINKLKAYSLQDGGLDTVEANEKLGFPADLRNYGVGAQILTDLGIKKLKLLTNNPRKIAGLGGYGIEVIERVPLVICPNDNNAEYLSVKKTKLGHMIDEDNPNSRYIDPFISIFLDGKYKSIDLVPIKNKVINFCSEQNINIKLESTPRLLAFWNRPKLVWRILHDQNRTNSNITDEEIKNIELFIQFLSNYENSTKIGIIVSRNIEQALHPKSSIKLINTKFSINNEILYSSTRKFNLDKETFSIVFEG
;
A
#
# COMPACT_ATOMS: atom_id res chain seq x y z
N MET A 1 67.89 19.95 -3.45
CA MET A 1 66.82 19.63 -2.52
C MET A 1 65.50 19.79 -3.25
N LYS A 2 64.91 18.69 -3.67
CA LYS A 2 63.61 18.66 -4.35
C LYS A 2 62.60 18.05 -3.36
N GLU A 3 61.64 18.84 -2.97
CA GLU A 3 60.49 18.38 -2.18
C GLU A 3 59.58 17.49 -3.03
N THR A 4 59.36 16.30 -2.57
CA THR A 4 58.37 15.36 -3.14
C THR A 4 57.12 15.39 -2.28
N SER A 5 56.02 15.88 -2.85
CA SER A 5 54.69 15.81 -2.29
C SER A 5 54.14 14.35 -2.31
N PRO A 6 53.39 13.90 -1.31
CA PRO A 6 52.82 12.54 -1.29
C PRO A 6 51.62 12.44 -2.22
N LYS A 7 51.58 11.35 -3.00
CA LYS A 7 50.46 10.93 -3.83
C LYS A 7 49.28 10.54 -2.94
N SER A 8 48.09 11.10 -3.23
CA SER A 8 46.82 10.69 -2.68
C SER A 8 46.50 9.26 -3.10
N ASN A 9 46.40 8.36 -2.14
CA ASN A 9 45.79 7.04 -2.32
C ASN A 9 44.27 7.21 -2.51
N ASN A 10 43.80 7.02 -3.73
CA ASN A 10 42.40 6.73 -3.98
C ASN A 10 42.08 5.33 -3.41
N GLY A 11 41.58 5.30 -2.19
CA GLY A 11 40.99 4.12 -1.62
C GLY A 11 39.72 3.80 -2.39
N THR A 12 39.75 2.72 -3.13
CA THR A 12 38.59 2.07 -3.72
C THR A 12 37.61 1.79 -2.57
N ILE A 13 36.46 2.48 -2.56
CA ILE A 13 35.34 2.15 -1.70
C ILE A 13 34.90 0.76 -2.19
N LEU A 14 35.26 -0.26 -1.44
CA LEU A 14 34.70 -1.60 -1.59
C LEU A 14 33.20 -1.45 -1.41
N ASP A 15 32.44 -1.74 -2.46
CA ASP A 15 30.99 -1.89 -2.44
C ASP A 15 30.61 -2.98 -1.42
N ILE A 16 30.22 -2.57 -0.22
CA ILE A 16 29.71 -3.45 0.85
C ILE A 16 28.28 -3.94 0.52
N ASN A 17 27.83 -3.76 -0.71
CA ASN A 17 26.51 -4.19 -1.21
C ASN A 17 26.56 -5.43 -2.11
N GLU A 18 27.61 -6.21 -2.12
CA GLU A 18 27.51 -7.63 -2.42
C GLU A 18 27.02 -8.39 -1.17
N SER A 19 25.84 -7.99 -0.65
CA SER A 19 25.02 -8.92 0.10
C SER A 19 24.72 -10.08 -0.86
N PHE A 20 25.18 -11.27 -0.53
CA PHE A 20 24.89 -12.54 -1.21
C PHE A 20 23.43 -12.56 -1.63
N LYS A 21 23.13 -12.28 -2.91
CA LYS A 21 21.83 -12.53 -3.48
C LYS A 21 21.62 -14.03 -3.35
N ILE A 22 20.76 -14.39 -2.41
CA ILE A 22 20.36 -15.79 -2.23
C ILE A 22 19.59 -16.15 -3.49
N GLU A 23 20.18 -16.95 -4.35
CA GLU A 23 19.57 -17.39 -5.59
C GLU A 23 18.77 -18.64 -5.28
N PHE A 24 17.43 -18.47 -5.19
CA PHE A 24 16.48 -19.57 -5.14
C PHE A 24 16.22 -20.10 -6.55
N ASP A 25 15.83 -21.36 -6.65
CA ASP A 25 15.39 -21.93 -7.92
C ASP A 25 14.09 -21.27 -8.41
N PRO A 26 13.88 -21.16 -9.73
CA PRO A 26 12.62 -20.68 -10.28
C PRO A 26 11.43 -21.52 -9.83
N ILE A 27 10.31 -20.90 -9.50
CA ILE A 27 9.08 -21.61 -9.10
C ILE A 27 8.62 -22.58 -10.19
N SER A 28 8.76 -22.23 -11.47
CA SER A 28 8.46 -23.11 -12.59
C SER A 28 9.21 -24.46 -12.53
N ASP A 29 10.48 -24.43 -12.11
CA ASP A 29 11.33 -25.62 -12.01
C ASP A 29 10.92 -26.49 -10.82
N ALA A 30 10.59 -25.86 -9.69
CA ALA A 30 10.05 -26.54 -8.52
C ALA A 30 8.71 -27.23 -8.84
N LEU A 31 7.80 -26.54 -9.57
CA LEU A 31 6.53 -27.13 -10.02
C LEU A 31 6.76 -28.31 -10.99
N ALA A 32 7.77 -28.23 -11.85
CA ALA A 32 8.13 -29.34 -12.72
C ALA A 32 8.66 -30.54 -11.92
N ALA A 33 9.53 -30.32 -10.94
CA ALA A 33 10.04 -31.36 -10.04
C ALA A 33 8.89 -32.08 -9.29
N ILE A 34 7.96 -31.30 -8.69
CA ILE A 34 6.78 -31.86 -8.01
C ILE A 34 5.90 -32.69 -8.97
N ARG A 35 5.72 -32.21 -10.21
CA ARG A 35 4.94 -32.93 -11.24
C ARG A 35 5.57 -34.25 -11.62
N ASN A 36 6.89 -34.33 -11.57
CA ASN A 36 7.66 -35.56 -11.80
C ASN A 36 7.69 -36.49 -10.58
N GLY A 37 7.08 -36.11 -9.46
CA GLY A 37 7.07 -36.88 -8.22
C GLY A 37 8.31 -36.70 -7.34
N GLU A 38 9.09 -35.64 -7.58
CA GLU A 38 10.29 -35.32 -6.80
C GLU A 38 9.91 -34.55 -5.56
N CYS A 39 10.75 -34.58 -4.51
CA CYS A 39 10.66 -33.70 -3.37
C CYS A 39 11.42 -32.39 -3.66
N ILE A 40 10.94 -31.30 -3.09
CA ILE A 40 11.60 -29.99 -3.10
C ILE A 40 11.80 -29.49 -1.68
N ILE A 41 12.61 -28.45 -1.52
CA ILE A 41 12.77 -27.73 -0.25
C ILE A 41 12.09 -26.38 -0.38
N VAL A 42 11.26 -26.06 0.60
CA VAL A 42 10.59 -24.77 0.70
C VAL A 42 10.98 -24.11 2.01
N VAL A 43 11.42 -22.83 1.96
CA VAL A 43 11.78 -22.06 3.16
C VAL A 43 10.80 -20.94 3.38
N ASP A 44 10.53 -20.64 4.64
CA ASP A 44 9.72 -19.49 5.05
C ASP A 44 10.57 -18.27 5.42
N ASP A 45 9.92 -17.19 5.87
CA ASP A 45 10.57 -15.95 6.27
C ASP A 45 11.37 -16.12 7.57
N GLU A 46 12.55 -15.49 7.66
CA GLU A 46 13.41 -15.50 8.84
C GLU A 46 12.72 -14.99 10.13
N ARG A 47 11.66 -14.18 9.98
CA ARG A 47 10.87 -13.63 11.08
C ARG A 47 9.68 -14.51 11.47
N ARG A 48 9.45 -15.63 10.75
CA ARG A 48 8.37 -16.58 11.05
C ARG A 48 8.94 -17.79 11.81
N GLU A 49 9.12 -18.93 11.17
CA GLU A 49 9.74 -20.12 11.73
C GLU A 49 11.23 -20.14 11.41
N ASN A 50 11.62 -19.52 10.30
CA ASN A 50 12.96 -19.54 9.73
C ASN A 50 13.44 -20.98 9.50
N GLU A 51 12.58 -21.82 8.92
CA GLU A 51 12.79 -23.24 8.72
C GLU A 51 12.68 -23.60 7.24
N GLY A 52 13.06 -24.83 6.92
CA GLY A 52 12.88 -25.41 5.61
C GLY A 52 12.26 -26.79 5.71
N ASP A 53 11.23 -27.02 4.90
CA ASP A 53 10.54 -28.28 4.82
C ASP A 53 10.84 -29.01 3.52
N LEU A 54 11.00 -30.33 3.60
CA LEU A 54 10.81 -31.22 2.47
C LEU A 54 9.32 -31.22 2.10
N ILE A 55 9.02 -30.97 0.85
CA ILE A 55 7.64 -31.03 0.33
C ILE A 55 7.59 -31.97 -0.87
N CYS A 56 6.64 -32.91 -0.87
CA CYS A 56 6.27 -33.69 -2.04
C CYS A 56 4.74 -33.69 -2.22
N ALA A 57 4.26 -33.93 -3.44
CA ALA A 57 2.83 -34.09 -3.68
C ALA A 57 2.34 -35.38 -3.00
N ALA A 58 1.25 -35.29 -2.22
CA ALA A 58 0.68 -36.44 -1.53
C ALA A 58 0.32 -37.58 -2.50
N GLN A 59 -0.06 -37.25 -3.74
CA GLN A 59 -0.37 -38.21 -4.80
C GLN A 59 0.80 -39.13 -5.14
N PHE A 60 2.03 -38.65 -4.96
CA PHE A 60 3.26 -39.42 -5.24
C PHE A 60 3.98 -39.88 -3.96
N ALA A 61 3.36 -39.75 -2.79
CA ALA A 61 3.96 -40.21 -1.55
C ALA A 61 4.18 -41.74 -1.58
N THR A 62 5.44 -42.14 -1.70
CA THR A 62 5.89 -43.56 -1.71
C THR A 62 6.54 -43.91 -0.37
N PRO A 63 6.64 -45.21 -0.03
CA PRO A 63 7.39 -45.64 1.15
C PRO A 63 8.83 -45.11 1.17
N GLN A 64 9.48 -45.02 0.00
CA GLN A 64 10.83 -44.49 -0.14
C GLN A 64 10.92 -43.01 0.24
N GLN A 65 9.98 -42.19 -0.23
CA GLN A 65 9.93 -40.75 0.12
C GLN A 65 9.63 -40.56 1.61
N ILE A 66 8.69 -41.33 2.16
CA ILE A 66 8.37 -41.27 3.59
C ILE A 66 9.56 -41.69 4.44
N ASN A 67 10.29 -42.74 4.02
CA ASN A 67 11.52 -43.16 4.68
C ASN A 67 12.59 -42.06 4.59
N PHE A 68 12.76 -41.44 3.42
CA PHE A 68 13.71 -40.33 3.21
C PHE A 68 13.38 -39.16 4.13
N MET A 69 12.12 -38.74 4.21
CA MET A 69 11.69 -37.67 5.14
C MET A 69 11.98 -38.04 6.60
N ALA A 70 11.74 -39.29 7.00
CA ALA A 70 11.97 -39.73 8.36
C ALA A 70 13.46 -39.80 8.72
N THR A 71 14.36 -40.21 7.78
CA THR A 71 15.80 -40.42 8.03
C THR A 71 16.62 -39.15 7.79
N GLU A 72 16.35 -38.46 6.69
CA GLU A 72 17.14 -37.31 6.25
C GLU A 72 16.48 -35.95 6.61
N GLY A 73 15.15 -35.86 6.65
CA GLY A 73 14.41 -34.70 7.16
C GLY A 73 14.45 -34.66 8.68
N ARG A 74 14.13 -35.79 9.34
CA ARG A 74 14.10 -35.97 10.82
C ARG A 74 12.99 -35.17 11.53
N GLY A 75 12.13 -34.48 10.77
CA GLY A 75 10.99 -33.72 11.25
C GLY A 75 9.71 -34.53 11.44
N LEU A 76 8.63 -33.89 11.74
CA LEU A 76 7.29 -34.47 11.83
C LEU A 76 6.66 -34.60 10.44
N ILE A 77 6.35 -35.86 10.02
CA ILE A 77 5.70 -36.07 8.72
C ILE A 77 4.22 -35.71 8.83
N CYS A 78 3.82 -34.64 8.15
CA CYS A 78 2.47 -34.11 8.12
C CYS A 78 1.85 -34.17 6.72
N LEU A 79 0.52 -34.22 6.66
CA LEU A 79 -0.26 -34.23 5.43
C LEU A 79 -1.07 -32.94 5.31
N ALA A 80 -0.58 -31.97 4.54
CA ALA A 80 -1.29 -30.73 4.26
C ALA A 80 -2.45 -30.96 3.27
N MET A 81 -3.64 -30.55 3.63
CA MET A 81 -4.87 -30.77 2.83
C MET A 81 -5.79 -29.56 2.88
N GLN A 82 -6.66 -29.47 1.87
CA GLN A 82 -7.76 -28.48 1.88
C GLN A 82 -8.78 -28.78 2.97
N GLY A 83 -9.38 -27.73 3.55
CA GLY A 83 -10.38 -27.85 4.62
C GLY A 83 -11.58 -28.70 4.24
N GLU A 84 -12.09 -28.53 3.02
CA GLU A 84 -13.25 -29.26 2.50
C GLU A 84 -13.04 -30.79 2.49
N LYS A 85 -11.81 -31.24 2.18
CA LYS A 85 -11.50 -32.66 2.23
C LYS A 85 -11.43 -33.18 3.66
N LEU A 86 -10.82 -32.43 4.58
CA LEU A 86 -10.76 -32.79 6.00
C LEU A 86 -12.16 -32.86 6.61
N ASP A 87 -13.05 -31.92 6.25
CA ASP A 87 -14.46 -31.95 6.68
C ASP A 87 -15.18 -33.22 6.16
N SER A 88 -14.95 -33.58 4.90
CA SER A 88 -15.54 -34.80 4.31
C SER A 88 -15.04 -36.10 4.96
N LEU A 89 -13.89 -36.07 5.60
CA LEU A 89 -13.28 -37.18 6.33
C LEU A 89 -13.59 -37.15 7.84
N ASP A 90 -14.37 -36.18 8.32
CA ASP A 90 -14.68 -35.96 9.75
C ASP A 90 -13.40 -35.85 10.59
N LEU A 91 -12.48 -34.97 10.14
CA LEU A 91 -11.21 -34.69 10.80
C LEU A 91 -11.23 -33.28 11.43
N PRO A 92 -11.77 -33.14 12.65
CA PRO A 92 -11.79 -31.86 13.36
C PRO A 92 -10.37 -31.43 13.77
N LEU A 93 -10.24 -30.18 14.18
CA LEU A 93 -9.00 -29.68 14.78
C LEU A 93 -8.65 -30.48 16.03
N MET A 94 -7.37 -30.68 16.25
CA MET A 94 -6.84 -31.43 17.41
C MET A 94 -7.17 -30.75 18.75
N VAL A 95 -7.36 -29.41 18.73
CA VAL A 95 -7.69 -28.61 19.90
C VAL A 95 -8.77 -27.60 19.57
N ASP A 96 -9.69 -27.33 20.51
CA ASP A 96 -10.73 -26.30 20.37
C ASP A 96 -10.13 -24.89 20.39
N ARG A 97 -9.09 -24.68 21.19
CA ARG A 97 -8.38 -23.41 21.32
C ARG A 97 -6.92 -23.58 20.91
N ASN A 98 -6.60 -23.14 19.72
CA ASN A 98 -5.21 -23.09 19.26
C ASN A 98 -4.48 -21.92 19.94
N THR A 99 -3.40 -22.22 20.69
CA THR A 99 -2.53 -21.26 21.36
C THR A 99 -1.15 -21.17 20.71
N ASP A 100 -0.94 -21.90 19.60
CA ASP A 100 0.29 -21.80 18.83
C ASP A 100 0.45 -20.41 18.22
N GLU A 101 1.66 -19.88 18.25
CA GLU A 101 1.99 -18.55 17.77
C GLU A 101 1.73 -18.44 16.24
N ASN A 102 2.08 -19.48 15.51
CA ASN A 102 1.87 -19.58 14.06
C ASN A 102 0.48 -20.06 13.66
N GLN A 103 -0.37 -20.42 14.64
CA GLN A 103 -1.74 -20.90 14.43
C GLN A 103 -1.81 -22.11 13.48
N THR A 104 -0.83 -23.03 13.57
CA THR A 104 -0.79 -24.25 12.75
C THR A 104 -1.99 -25.12 13.05
N ALA A 105 -2.79 -25.42 12.02
CA ALA A 105 -4.10 -26.04 12.19
C ALA A 105 -3.99 -27.57 12.12
N PHE A 106 -3.41 -28.18 13.14
CA PHE A 106 -3.38 -29.63 13.30
C PHE A 106 -4.80 -30.16 13.45
N THR A 107 -5.10 -31.24 12.75
CA THR A 107 -6.28 -32.07 13.00
C THR A 107 -5.89 -33.33 13.76
N ILE A 108 -6.87 -34.11 14.21
CA ILE A 108 -6.58 -35.39 14.84
C ILE A 108 -5.77 -36.27 13.89
N SER A 109 -4.77 -36.98 14.43
CA SER A 109 -3.91 -37.87 13.67
C SER A 109 -4.66 -39.13 13.19
N ILE A 110 -4.21 -39.70 12.08
CA ILE A 110 -4.90 -40.80 11.39
C ILE A 110 -3.96 -41.95 11.00
N ASP A 111 -4.52 -43.14 10.87
CA ASP A 111 -3.99 -44.26 10.11
C ASP A 111 -5.10 -44.84 9.22
N ALA A 112 -4.75 -45.41 8.06
CA ALA A 112 -5.74 -46.17 7.30
C ALA A 112 -6.00 -47.51 8.00
N GLY A 113 -7.19 -48.09 7.75
CA GLY A 113 -7.57 -49.32 8.35
C GLY A 113 -6.81 -50.54 7.80
N PRO A 114 -6.83 -51.70 8.52
CA PRO A 114 -6.17 -52.94 8.07
C PRO A 114 -6.68 -53.44 6.71
N GLU A 115 -7.90 -53.14 6.34
CA GLU A 115 -8.50 -53.40 5.04
C GLU A 115 -7.74 -52.75 3.88
N ASN A 116 -6.99 -51.70 4.17
CA ASN A 116 -6.11 -51.00 3.24
C ASN A 116 -4.66 -51.51 3.32
N GLY A 117 -4.41 -52.57 4.06
CA GLY A 117 -3.11 -53.21 4.22
C GLY A 117 -2.15 -52.46 5.15
N VAL A 118 -2.67 -51.65 6.07
CA VAL A 118 -1.92 -50.96 7.14
C VAL A 118 -1.82 -51.90 8.35
N THR A 119 -0.63 -51.97 8.95
CA THR A 119 -0.38 -52.85 10.11
C THR A 119 -0.47 -52.02 11.42
N THR A 120 0.66 -51.53 11.92
CA THR A 120 0.72 -50.71 13.13
C THR A 120 0.65 -49.21 12.83
N GLY A 121 0.74 -48.81 11.57
CA GLY A 121 0.63 -47.39 11.12
C GLY A 121 1.96 -46.64 11.04
N ILE A 122 3.00 -47.01 11.81
CA ILE A 122 4.21 -46.20 11.96
C ILE A 122 5.26 -46.46 10.85
N SER A 123 5.23 -47.60 10.17
CA SER A 123 6.22 -47.92 9.13
C SER A 123 6.11 -46.93 7.96
N ALA A 124 7.19 -46.73 7.21
CA ALA A 124 7.16 -45.87 6.02
C ALA A 124 6.10 -46.35 5.01
N GLU A 125 5.91 -47.67 4.90
CA GLU A 125 4.89 -48.27 4.05
C GLU A 125 3.49 -47.96 4.55
N ASP A 126 3.21 -48.11 5.85
CA ASP A 126 1.91 -47.86 6.45
C ASP A 126 1.53 -46.37 6.34
N ARG A 127 2.48 -45.47 6.61
CA ARG A 127 2.29 -44.01 6.48
C ARG A 127 2.02 -43.61 5.04
N ALA A 128 2.76 -44.15 4.07
CA ALA A 128 2.51 -43.91 2.65
C ALA A 128 1.10 -44.37 2.23
N LYS A 129 0.70 -45.59 2.66
CA LYS A 129 -0.66 -46.10 2.43
C LYS A 129 -1.74 -45.24 3.06
N THR A 130 -1.54 -44.77 4.29
CA THR A 130 -2.47 -43.87 4.97
C THR A 130 -2.65 -42.56 4.19
N ILE A 131 -1.56 -41.97 3.71
CA ILE A 131 -1.60 -40.77 2.87
C ILE A 131 -2.40 -41.04 1.58
N GLN A 132 -2.08 -42.16 0.88
CA GLN A 132 -2.77 -42.51 -0.35
C GLN A 132 -4.26 -42.77 -0.14
N VAL A 133 -4.67 -43.39 0.99
CA VAL A 133 -6.08 -43.57 1.33
C VAL A 133 -6.74 -42.24 1.61
N ALA A 134 -6.14 -41.36 2.43
CA ALA A 134 -6.70 -40.07 2.84
C ALA A 134 -7.04 -39.16 1.65
N ILE A 135 -6.24 -39.18 0.57
CA ILE A 135 -6.46 -38.29 -0.60
C ILE A 135 -7.40 -38.89 -1.66
N LYS A 136 -7.76 -40.17 -1.59
CA LYS A 136 -8.68 -40.77 -2.57
C LYS A 136 -10.05 -40.04 -2.56
N PRO A 137 -10.68 -39.84 -3.72
CA PRO A 137 -11.97 -39.15 -3.80
C PRO A 137 -13.08 -39.84 -2.97
N ASN A 138 -13.10 -41.16 -2.96
CA ASN A 138 -14.15 -41.99 -2.37
C ASN A 138 -13.89 -42.43 -0.92
N THR A 139 -12.78 -41.98 -0.30
CA THR A 139 -12.48 -42.30 1.10
C THR A 139 -13.54 -41.75 2.03
N LYS A 140 -14.05 -42.64 2.88
CA LYS A 140 -15.03 -42.34 3.92
C LYS A 140 -14.34 -42.19 5.28
N PRO A 141 -15.00 -41.51 6.24
CA PRO A 141 -14.48 -41.41 7.60
C PRO A 141 -14.06 -42.75 8.23
N ASP A 142 -14.81 -43.81 7.99
CA ASP A 142 -14.58 -45.16 8.57
C ASP A 142 -13.38 -45.88 7.97
N ASP A 143 -12.86 -45.44 6.82
CA ASP A 143 -11.63 -45.98 6.21
C ASP A 143 -10.38 -45.57 6.98
N LEU A 144 -10.53 -44.60 7.92
CA LEU A 144 -9.45 -44.01 8.71
C LEU A 144 -9.64 -44.32 10.19
N ARG A 145 -8.59 -44.73 10.87
CA ARG A 145 -8.49 -44.89 12.32
C ARG A 145 -7.97 -43.62 12.97
N ARG A 146 -8.43 -43.34 14.19
CA ARG A 146 -8.08 -42.17 14.99
C ARG A 146 -7.85 -42.59 16.44
N PRO A 147 -6.70 -42.23 17.07
CA PRO A 147 -5.54 -41.55 16.48
C PRO A 147 -4.70 -42.46 15.61
N GLY A 148 -3.68 -41.89 14.94
CA GLY A 148 -2.74 -42.59 14.09
C GLY A 148 -1.39 -41.87 14.01
N HIS A 149 -0.62 -42.20 12.97
CA HIS A 149 0.78 -41.79 12.81
C HIS A 149 1.01 -40.78 11.67
N ILE A 150 -0.05 -40.36 10.97
CA ILE A 150 -0.03 -39.24 10.03
C ILE A 150 -0.84 -38.08 10.65
N PHE A 151 -0.29 -36.87 10.57
CA PHE A 151 -0.85 -35.65 11.13
C PHE A 151 -1.39 -34.77 10.00
N PRO A 152 -2.72 -34.79 9.74
CA PRO A 152 -3.29 -33.90 8.72
C PRO A 152 -3.29 -32.46 9.22
N LEU A 153 -2.93 -31.53 8.31
CA LEU A 153 -2.93 -30.10 8.55
C LEU A 153 -3.94 -29.42 7.64
N ARG A 154 -4.76 -28.58 8.22
CA ARG A 154 -5.77 -27.81 7.49
C ARG A 154 -5.17 -26.54 6.89
N ALA A 155 -4.98 -26.53 5.58
CA ALA A 155 -4.58 -25.34 4.85
C ALA A 155 -5.66 -24.26 4.87
N LYS A 156 -5.28 -23.01 5.03
CA LYS A 156 -6.19 -21.85 4.90
C LYS A 156 -6.66 -21.72 3.46
N LYS A 157 -7.96 -21.45 3.27
CA LYS A 157 -8.52 -21.14 1.96
C LYS A 157 -7.84 -19.87 1.41
N GLY A 158 -7.34 -19.94 0.17
CA GLY A 158 -6.49 -18.91 -0.44
C GLY A 158 -4.99 -19.21 -0.39
N GLY A 159 -4.59 -20.29 0.31
CA GLY A 159 -3.22 -20.82 0.31
C GLY A 159 -2.20 -19.81 0.89
N VAL A 160 -0.99 -19.80 0.31
CA VAL A 160 0.10 -18.90 0.75
C VAL A 160 -0.24 -17.42 0.65
N LEU A 161 -1.19 -17.04 -0.19
CA LEU A 161 -1.69 -15.66 -0.27
C LEU A 161 -2.49 -15.23 0.97
N LYS A 162 -2.94 -16.21 1.79
CA LYS A 162 -3.68 -15.97 3.03
C LYS A 162 -2.85 -16.24 4.29
N ARG A 163 -2.02 -17.30 4.27
CA ARG A 163 -1.09 -17.64 5.34
C ARG A 163 0.20 -18.15 4.71
N ALA A 164 1.29 -17.41 4.90
CA ALA A 164 2.60 -17.73 4.32
C ALA A 164 3.31 -18.86 5.08
N GLY A 165 2.70 -20.06 5.14
CA GLY A 165 3.23 -21.22 5.85
C GLY A 165 3.43 -22.42 4.92
N HIS A 166 4.26 -23.40 5.37
CA HIS A 166 4.58 -24.62 4.63
C HIS A 166 3.33 -25.46 4.32
N THR A 167 2.33 -25.49 5.23
CA THR A 167 1.04 -26.14 5.02
C THR A 167 0.33 -25.65 3.77
N GLU A 168 0.21 -24.32 3.64
CA GLU A 168 -0.42 -23.68 2.48
C GLU A 168 0.44 -23.86 1.23
N ALA A 169 1.77 -23.73 1.36
CA ALA A 169 2.70 -23.90 0.25
C ALA A 169 2.59 -25.30 -0.38
N ALA A 170 2.50 -26.34 0.44
CA ALA A 170 2.40 -27.72 -0.04
C ALA A 170 1.11 -27.96 -0.84
N VAL A 171 -0.02 -27.44 -0.39
CA VAL A 171 -1.31 -27.55 -1.09
C VAL A 171 -1.29 -26.77 -2.40
N ASP A 172 -0.78 -25.52 -2.37
CA ASP A 172 -0.68 -24.64 -3.53
C ASP A 172 0.24 -25.24 -4.61
N ILE A 173 1.44 -25.68 -4.23
CA ILE A 173 2.41 -26.26 -5.14
C ILE A 173 1.84 -27.52 -5.81
N ALA A 174 1.17 -28.41 -5.06
CA ALA A 174 0.51 -29.56 -5.63
C ALA A 174 -0.57 -29.16 -6.64
N ALA A 175 -1.45 -28.24 -6.29
CA ALA A 175 -2.52 -27.73 -7.15
C ALA A 175 -1.97 -27.07 -8.42
N MET A 176 -0.95 -26.19 -8.30
CA MET A 176 -0.31 -25.51 -9.43
C MET A 176 0.46 -26.47 -10.34
N SER A 177 0.89 -27.62 -9.81
CA SER A 177 1.48 -28.70 -10.59
C SER A 177 0.44 -29.55 -11.32
N GLY A 178 -0.86 -29.24 -11.19
CA GLY A 178 -1.95 -30.02 -11.81
C GLY A 178 -2.25 -31.34 -11.10
N LEU A 179 -1.80 -31.49 -9.84
CA LEU A 179 -1.97 -32.67 -9.01
C LEU A 179 -3.11 -32.46 -7.99
N TYR A 180 -3.45 -33.53 -7.28
CA TYR A 180 -4.41 -33.41 -6.18
C TYR A 180 -3.90 -32.40 -5.14
N PRO A 181 -4.72 -31.44 -4.67
CA PRO A 181 -4.29 -30.34 -3.81
C PRO A 181 -4.02 -30.80 -2.36
N ALA A 182 -3.00 -31.62 -2.22
CA ALA A 182 -2.46 -32.11 -0.96
C ALA A 182 -0.96 -32.37 -1.09
N GLY A 183 -0.20 -32.07 -0.05
CA GLY A 183 1.23 -32.31 0.00
C GLY A 183 1.66 -32.92 1.33
N VAL A 184 2.72 -33.73 1.27
CA VAL A 184 3.41 -34.22 2.47
C VAL A 184 4.53 -33.27 2.77
N ILE A 185 4.64 -32.85 4.03
CA ILE A 185 5.67 -31.94 4.51
C ILE A 185 6.44 -32.59 5.67
N CYS A 186 7.70 -32.23 5.80
CA CYS A 186 8.55 -32.66 6.90
C CYS A 186 9.67 -31.64 7.09
N GLU A 187 9.80 -31.10 8.27
CA GLU A 187 10.86 -30.15 8.62
C GLU A 187 12.25 -30.80 8.48
N ILE A 188 13.26 -30.00 8.12
CA ILE A 188 14.64 -30.47 7.97
C ILE A 188 15.44 -30.07 9.21
N GLN A 189 15.95 -31.08 9.92
CA GLN A 189 16.84 -30.95 11.05
C GLN A 189 18.28 -31.34 10.73
N ASN A 190 19.22 -30.67 11.37
CA ASN A 190 20.61 -31.06 11.38
C ASN A 190 20.81 -32.41 12.11
N PRO A 191 21.94 -33.12 11.88
CA PRO A 191 22.21 -34.37 12.59
C PRO A 191 22.24 -34.28 14.13
N ASP A 192 22.47 -33.12 14.67
CA ASP A 192 22.46 -32.85 16.12
C ASP A 192 21.04 -32.56 16.67
N GLY A 193 19.99 -32.57 15.81
CA GLY A 193 18.61 -32.31 16.19
C GLY A 193 18.23 -30.82 16.20
N SER A 194 19.15 -29.91 15.89
CA SER A 194 18.82 -28.50 15.69
C SER A 194 18.16 -28.28 14.34
N MET A 195 17.35 -27.20 14.23
CA MET A 195 16.69 -26.87 12.95
C MET A 195 17.70 -26.38 11.92
N SER A 196 17.63 -26.94 10.71
CA SER A 196 18.43 -26.45 9.58
C SER A 196 17.95 -25.08 9.13
N ARG A 197 18.91 -24.15 8.96
CA ARG A 197 18.66 -22.79 8.46
C ARG A 197 19.14 -22.66 7.01
N LEU A 198 18.85 -21.56 6.37
CA LEU A 198 19.10 -21.37 4.94
C LEU A 198 20.52 -21.77 4.47
N PRO A 199 21.63 -21.48 5.18
CA PRO A 199 22.95 -21.96 4.77
C PRO A 199 23.05 -23.47 4.69
N GLN A 200 22.55 -24.20 5.72
CA GLN A 200 22.54 -25.67 5.76
C GLN A 200 21.58 -26.25 4.72
N LEU A 201 20.41 -25.61 4.52
CA LEU A 201 19.41 -26.02 3.53
C LEU A 201 19.93 -25.93 2.09
N LYS A 202 20.79 -24.95 1.78
CA LYS A 202 21.49 -24.87 0.48
C LYS A 202 22.43 -26.06 0.25
N GLU A 203 23.22 -26.39 1.25
CA GLU A 203 24.11 -27.56 1.16
C GLU A 203 23.30 -28.86 1.05
N TYR A 204 22.21 -28.97 1.79
CA TYR A 204 21.29 -30.09 1.72
C TYR A 204 20.65 -30.22 0.33
N ALA A 205 20.15 -29.10 -0.24
CA ALA A 205 19.60 -29.07 -1.60
C ALA A 205 20.62 -29.54 -2.64
N LYS A 206 21.86 -29.06 -2.53
CA LYS A 206 22.96 -29.47 -3.41
C LYS A 206 23.32 -30.95 -3.24
N GLN A 207 23.39 -31.43 -2.00
CA GLN A 207 23.71 -32.83 -1.70
C GLN A 207 22.71 -33.79 -2.34
N TRP A 208 21.42 -33.44 -2.29
CA TRP A 208 20.34 -34.32 -2.76
C TRP A 208 19.80 -33.91 -4.14
N GLY A 209 20.37 -32.91 -4.79
CA GLY A 209 19.94 -32.43 -6.11
C GLY A 209 18.50 -31.86 -6.12
N MET A 210 18.05 -31.34 -5.00
CA MET A 210 16.68 -30.84 -4.83
C MET A 210 16.56 -29.35 -5.18
N LYS A 211 15.37 -28.95 -5.67
CA LYS A 211 15.03 -27.57 -5.87
C LYS A 211 14.75 -26.89 -4.52
N LEU A 212 15.27 -25.66 -4.36
CA LEU A 212 15.12 -24.84 -3.16
C LEU A 212 14.40 -23.56 -3.52
N ILE A 213 13.21 -23.33 -2.99
CA ILE A 213 12.41 -22.14 -3.22
C ILE A 213 12.00 -21.46 -1.91
N SER A 214 11.58 -20.19 -1.98
CA SER A 214 10.99 -19.50 -0.84
C SER A 214 9.46 -19.38 -0.97
N ILE A 215 8.76 -19.33 0.16
CA ILE A 215 7.32 -19.00 0.20
C ILE A 215 7.08 -17.59 -0.35
N ALA A 216 8.00 -16.66 -0.15
CA ALA A 216 7.90 -15.29 -0.69
C ALA A 216 7.89 -15.29 -2.23
N ASP A 217 8.76 -16.09 -2.86
CA ASP A 217 8.78 -16.23 -4.33
C ASP A 217 7.52 -16.94 -4.84
N LEU A 218 7.02 -17.93 -4.12
CA LEU A 218 5.76 -18.61 -4.44
C LEU A 218 4.56 -17.65 -4.38
N ILE A 219 4.49 -16.80 -3.36
CA ILE A 219 3.48 -15.74 -3.26
C ILE A 219 3.58 -14.80 -4.47
N SER A 220 4.78 -14.34 -4.79
CA SER A 220 5.02 -13.46 -5.94
C SER A 220 4.59 -14.11 -7.26
N TYR A 221 4.92 -15.36 -7.44
CA TYR A 221 4.55 -16.14 -8.61
C TYR A 221 3.03 -16.31 -8.75
N ARG A 222 2.31 -16.62 -7.67
CA ARG A 222 0.85 -16.72 -7.66
C ARG A 222 0.19 -15.37 -7.99
N PHE A 223 0.69 -14.27 -7.43
CA PHE A 223 0.19 -12.93 -7.77
C PHE A 223 0.37 -12.57 -9.25
N GLN A 224 1.43 -13.08 -9.91
CA GLN A 224 1.69 -12.83 -11.33
C GLN A 224 0.87 -13.72 -12.26
N THR A 225 0.59 -14.96 -11.85
CA THR A 225 -0.02 -15.97 -12.72
C THR A 225 -1.50 -16.19 -12.49
N GLU A 226 -2.02 -15.85 -11.30
CA GLU A 226 -3.42 -16.03 -10.95
C GLU A 226 -4.17 -14.70 -10.92
N ARG A 227 -5.44 -14.73 -11.30
CA ARG A 227 -6.34 -13.59 -11.18
C ARG A 227 -7.34 -13.84 -10.05
N PHE A 228 -7.36 -12.89 -9.10
CA PHE A 228 -8.28 -12.92 -7.95
C PHE A 228 -8.95 -11.57 -7.68
N VAL A 229 -8.64 -10.54 -8.48
CA VAL A 229 -9.30 -9.23 -8.41
C VAL A 229 -10.18 -9.05 -9.64
N PHE A 230 -11.48 -8.91 -9.42
CA PHE A 230 -12.48 -8.84 -10.47
C PHE A 230 -13.28 -7.56 -10.39
N ARG A 231 -13.49 -6.93 -11.56
CA ARG A 231 -14.42 -5.81 -11.70
C ARG A 231 -15.84 -6.31 -11.53
N LYS A 232 -16.62 -5.69 -10.66
CA LYS A 232 -18.00 -6.05 -10.36
C LYS A 232 -19.00 -4.95 -10.77
N SER A 233 -18.56 -3.68 -10.84
CA SER A 233 -19.44 -2.56 -11.16
C SER A 233 -18.67 -1.39 -11.73
N ASP A 234 -19.39 -0.48 -12.40
CA ASP A 234 -18.88 0.83 -12.79
C ASP A 234 -19.98 1.90 -12.72
N ALA A 235 -19.57 3.14 -12.49
CA ALA A 235 -20.47 4.30 -12.44
C ALA A 235 -19.72 5.59 -12.78
N VAL A 236 -20.47 6.60 -13.21
CA VAL A 236 -19.95 7.96 -13.31
C VAL A 236 -19.96 8.59 -11.91
N LEU A 237 -18.84 9.13 -11.49
CA LEU A 237 -18.66 9.79 -10.19
C LEU A 237 -18.30 11.27 -10.40
N PRO A 238 -19.29 12.18 -10.35
CA PRO A 238 -19.02 13.60 -10.26
C PRO A 238 -18.39 13.92 -8.90
N SER A 239 -17.29 14.64 -8.90
CA SER A 239 -16.58 15.04 -7.67
C SER A 239 -16.16 16.51 -7.72
N ILE A 240 -15.73 17.04 -6.58
CA ILE A 240 -15.16 18.41 -6.50
C ILE A 240 -13.86 18.56 -7.30
N PHE A 241 -13.23 17.43 -7.66
CA PHE A 241 -12.01 17.38 -8.49
C PHE A 241 -12.30 17.21 -9.97
N GLY A 242 -13.55 16.93 -10.36
CA GLY A 242 -13.98 16.68 -11.72
C GLY A 242 -14.83 15.42 -11.85
N ASN A 243 -15.11 15.03 -13.09
CA ASN A 243 -15.89 13.84 -13.40
C ASN A 243 -14.96 12.67 -13.69
N PHE A 244 -15.11 11.60 -12.91
CA PHE A 244 -14.37 10.35 -13.07
C PHE A 244 -15.33 9.20 -13.38
N LYS A 245 -14.82 8.17 -14.03
CA LYS A 245 -15.48 6.87 -14.07
C LYS A 245 -14.92 6.02 -12.94
N ALA A 246 -15.79 5.61 -12.01
CA ALA A 246 -15.44 4.76 -10.89
C ALA A 246 -15.69 3.30 -11.27
N TYR A 247 -14.68 2.44 -11.09
CA TYR A 247 -14.77 0.99 -11.25
C TYR A 247 -14.62 0.32 -9.90
N GLY A 248 -15.62 -0.48 -9.51
CA GLY A 248 -15.60 -1.28 -8.29
C GLY A 248 -15.00 -2.65 -8.54
N TYR A 249 -14.07 -3.06 -7.70
CA TYR A 249 -13.37 -4.34 -7.74
C TYR A 249 -13.53 -5.09 -6.44
N VAL A 250 -13.62 -6.41 -6.54
CA VAL A 250 -13.62 -7.31 -5.37
C VAL A 250 -12.42 -8.24 -5.47
N ASN A 251 -11.67 -8.34 -4.38
CA ASN A 251 -10.64 -9.34 -4.19
C ASN A 251 -11.29 -10.61 -3.61
N GLU A 252 -11.33 -11.68 -4.38
CA GLU A 252 -11.98 -12.94 -3.98
C GLU A 252 -11.23 -13.71 -2.88
N LEU A 253 -9.96 -13.34 -2.60
CA LEU A 253 -9.19 -13.98 -1.53
C LEU A 253 -9.68 -13.59 -0.13
N ASP A 254 -10.13 -12.34 0.04
CA ASP A 254 -10.48 -11.78 1.35
C ASP A 254 -11.79 -11.01 1.37
N GLY A 255 -12.47 -10.90 0.22
CA GLY A 255 -13.71 -10.14 0.07
C GLY A 255 -13.52 -8.62 0.11
N SER A 256 -12.28 -8.12 0.11
CA SER A 256 -12.04 -6.68 0.15
C SER A 256 -12.46 -5.99 -1.15
N GLU A 257 -13.04 -4.82 -1.02
CA GLU A 257 -13.52 -4.01 -2.13
C GLU A 257 -12.56 -2.87 -2.41
N HIS A 258 -12.24 -2.63 -3.68
CA HIS A 258 -11.33 -1.58 -4.12
C HIS A 258 -11.98 -0.74 -5.20
N VAL A 259 -11.49 0.48 -5.39
CA VAL A 259 -12.04 1.39 -6.41
C VAL A 259 -10.92 1.94 -7.28
N ALA A 260 -11.14 1.96 -8.59
CA ALA A 260 -10.32 2.74 -9.51
C ALA A 260 -11.14 3.93 -10.05
N LEU A 261 -10.62 5.14 -9.87
CA LEU A 261 -11.16 6.36 -10.46
C LEU A 261 -10.38 6.67 -11.73
N VAL A 262 -11.06 6.60 -12.85
CA VAL A 262 -10.47 6.74 -14.19
C VAL A 262 -10.95 8.03 -14.84
N LYS A 263 -10.02 8.83 -15.30
CA LYS A 263 -10.24 9.95 -16.22
C LYS A 263 -9.70 9.55 -17.58
N GLN A 264 -10.49 9.69 -18.63
CA GLN A 264 -10.07 9.35 -20.00
C GLN A 264 -10.71 10.26 -21.03
N LYS A 265 -9.93 10.64 -22.04
CA LYS A 265 -10.38 11.47 -23.18
C LYS A 265 -11.03 10.61 -24.29
N SER A 266 -10.63 9.37 -24.40
CA SER A 266 -11.04 8.44 -25.45
C SER A 266 -11.47 7.09 -24.86
N SER A 267 -11.85 6.14 -25.69
CA SER A 267 -12.24 4.79 -25.27
C SER A 267 -11.10 3.98 -24.65
N LYS A 268 -9.84 4.39 -24.84
CA LYS A 268 -8.64 3.76 -24.26
C LYS A 268 -7.74 4.82 -23.65
N LEU A 269 -7.07 4.46 -22.57
CA LEU A 269 -6.03 5.29 -21.95
C LEU A 269 -4.78 5.33 -22.83
N SER A 270 -4.17 6.50 -22.95
CA SER A 270 -2.91 6.70 -23.70
C SER A 270 -1.71 6.36 -22.83
N GLU A 271 -0.89 5.40 -23.26
CA GLU A 271 0.32 5.03 -22.51
C GLU A 271 1.51 5.95 -22.84
N PRO A 272 2.33 6.29 -21.85
CA PRO A 272 2.29 5.90 -20.44
C PRO A 272 1.23 6.68 -19.63
N VAL A 273 0.35 5.95 -18.93
CA VAL A 273 -0.76 6.51 -18.14
C VAL A 273 -0.27 7.12 -16.83
N LEU A 274 -0.77 8.29 -16.44
CA LEU A 274 -0.53 8.83 -15.10
C LEU A 274 -1.36 8.07 -14.06
N VAL A 275 -0.69 7.44 -13.08
CA VAL A 275 -1.33 6.57 -12.11
C VAL A 275 -0.94 6.95 -10.68
N ARG A 276 -1.94 6.99 -9.79
CA ARG A 276 -1.75 7.01 -8.35
C ARG A 276 -2.29 5.73 -7.74
N MET A 277 -1.43 4.97 -7.06
CA MET A 277 -1.87 3.90 -6.15
C MET A 277 -1.98 4.49 -4.74
N HIS A 278 -3.22 4.66 -4.26
CA HIS A 278 -3.52 5.22 -2.95
C HIS A 278 -4.00 4.11 -2.01
N SER A 279 -3.31 3.89 -0.89
CA SER A 279 -3.79 3.01 0.17
C SER A 279 -4.70 3.80 1.11
N GLU A 280 -5.85 3.23 1.44
CA GLU A 280 -6.85 3.81 2.34
C GLU A 280 -6.23 4.33 3.64
N CYS A 281 -6.71 5.47 4.06
CA CYS A 281 -6.44 6.07 5.35
C CYS A 281 -7.71 6.76 5.84
N LEU A 282 -8.63 6.02 6.44
CA LEU A 282 -9.95 6.54 6.85
C LEU A 282 -9.80 7.81 7.70
N THR A 283 -8.86 7.81 8.64
CA THR A 283 -8.65 8.98 9.51
C THR A 283 -8.14 10.19 8.74
N GLY A 284 -7.27 10.02 7.76
CA GLY A 284 -6.79 11.09 6.90
C GLY A 284 -7.79 11.45 5.80
N ASP A 285 -8.16 10.48 4.98
CA ASP A 285 -8.94 10.69 3.75
C ASP A 285 -10.36 11.20 4.06
N ALA A 286 -11.05 10.61 5.05
CA ALA A 286 -12.42 10.96 5.38
C ALA A 286 -12.52 11.97 6.55
N PHE A 287 -11.76 11.75 7.63
CA PHE A 287 -11.89 12.58 8.84
C PHE A 287 -10.95 13.79 8.87
N GLY A 288 -10.04 13.92 7.89
CA GLY A 288 -9.14 15.08 7.81
C GLY A 288 -8.10 15.11 8.94
N SER A 289 -7.63 13.95 9.40
CA SER A 289 -6.58 13.86 10.42
C SER A 289 -5.30 14.56 9.96
N LEU A 290 -4.75 15.42 10.80
CA LEU A 290 -3.50 16.13 10.55
C LEU A 290 -2.25 15.30 10.86
N ARG A 291 -2.40 14.09 11.42
CA ARG A 291 -1.26 13.17 11.72
C ARG A 291 -0.57 12.61 10.49
N CYS A 292 -1.17 12.72 9.31
CA CYS A 292 -0.61 12.19 8.07
C CYS A 292 -0.87 13.14 6.89
N ASP A 293 -0.26 12.82 5.77
CA ASP A 293 -0.37 13.52 4.49
C ASP A 293 -1.28 12.80 3.47
N CYS A 294 -2.10 11.83 3.92
CA CYS A 294 -2.85 10.95 3.02
C CYS A 294 -3.89 11.71 2.20
N ARG A 295 -4.79 12.46 2.86
CA ARG A 295 -5.81 13.24 2.17
C ARG A 295 -5.24 14.29 1.21
N PRO A 296 -4.28 15.14 1.61
CA PRO A 296 -3.64 16.06 0.68
C PRO A 296 -3.01 15.35 -0.53
N GLN A 297 -2.40 14.17 -0.36
CA GLN A 297 -1.87 13.38 -1.48
C GLN A 297 -2.97 12.87 -2.41
N LEU A 298 -4.11 12.42 -1.86
CA LEU A 298 -5.24 11.96 -2.67
C LEU A 298 -5.83 13.11 -3.49
N GLU A 299 -6.07 14.24 -2.85
CA GLU A 299 -6.61 15.46 -3.48
C GLU A 299 -5.67 15.99 -4.58
N ALA A 300 -4.35 16.03 -4.30
CA ALA A 300 -3.35 16.47 -5.29
C ALA A 300 -3.29 15.50 -6.49
N ALA A 301 -3.39 14.20 -6.26
CA ALA A 301 -3.41 13.21 -7.35
C ALA A 301 -4.65 13.35 -8.23
N LEU A 302 -5.85 13.48 -7.62
CA LEU A 302 -7.10 13.68 -8.35
C LEU A 302 -7.09 14.98 -9.17
N SER A 303 -6.63 16.07 -8.56
CA SER A 303 -6.51 17.38 -9.22
C SER A 303 -5.52 17.34 -10.39
N ARG A 304 -4.39 16.60 -10.21
CA ARG A 304 -3.39 16.44 -11.28
C ARG A 304 -3.95 15.66 -12.46
N ILE A 305 -4.62 14.55 -12.20
CA ILE A 305 -5.22 13.71 -13.24
C ILE A 305 -6.35 14.46 -13.97
N GLU A 306 -7.17 15.25 -13.24
CA GLU A 306 -8.18 16.11 -13.88
C GLU A 306 -7.54 17.14 -14.81
N LYS A 307 -6.43 17.77 -14.39
CA LYS A 307 -5.71 18.77 -15.19
C LYS A 307 -5.09 18.15 -16.46
N GLU A 308 -4.58 16.94 -16.39
CA GLU A 308 -4.04 16.19 -17.53
C GLU A 308 -5.16 15.56 -18.38
N GLU A 309 -6.41 15.59 -17.87
CA GLU A 309 -7.63 15.03 -18.46
C GLU A 309 -7.54 13.53 -18.77
N GLU A 310 -6.46 12.87 -18.32
CA GLU A 310 -6.25 11.42 -18.47
C GLU A 310 -5.41 10.87 -17.31
N GLY A 311 -5.84 9.74 -16.74
CA GLY A 311 -5.12 9.06 -15.68
C GLY A 311 -6.00 8.24 -14.75
N VAL A 312 -5.39 7.60 -13.75
CA VAL A 312 -6.06 6.66 -12.85
C VAL A 312 -5.62 6.86 -11.40
N VAL A 313 -6.59 6.92 -10.48
CA VAL A 313 -6.34 6.72 -9.05
C VAL A 313 -6.88 5.34 -8.67
N VAL A 314 -6.01 4.43 -8.26
CA VAL A 314 -6.41 3.15 -7.65
C VAL A 314 -6.45 3.33 -6.14
N TYR A 315 -7.64 3.28 -5.56
CA TYR A 315 -7.88 3.37 -4.13
C TYR A 315 -7.96 1.97 -3.53
N LEU A 316 -6.92 1.58 -2.80
CA LEU A 316 -6.77 0.25 -2.21
C LEU A 316 -7.21 0.27 -0.74
N ARG A 317 -8.19 -0.54 -0.39
CA ARG A 317 -8.64 -0.70 1.00
C ARG A 317 -7.67 -1.56 1.79
N GLN A 318 -6.54 -0.94 2.14
CA GLN A 318 -5.44 -1.53 2.92
C GLN A 318 -5.06 -0.56 4.05
N GLU A 319 -6.01 -0.37 4.98
CA GLU A 319 -5.89 0.56 6.11
C GLU A 319 -4.68 0.24 6.99
N GLY A 320 -4.04 1.30 7.51
CA GLY A 320 -2.94 1.16 8.47
C GLY A 320 -1.72 0.41 7.92
N ARG A 321 -1.45 0.47 6.60
CA ARG A 321 -0.43 -0.35 5.92
C ARG A 321 -0.72 -1.86 5.99
N GLY A 322 -2.01 -2.23 6.01
CA GLY A 322 -2.46 -3.61 6.04
C GLY A 322 -2.78 -4.16 7.43
N ILE A 323 -2.53 -3.41 8.51
CA ILE A 323 -2.85 -3.86 9.89
C ILE A 323 -4.31 -3.61 10.29
N GLY A 324 -5.06 -2.86 9.48
CA GLY A 324 -6.45 -2.49 9.72
C GLY A 324 -6.63 -1.28 10.66
N LEU A 325 -7.86 -0.75 10.71
CA LEU A 325 -8.18 0.49 11.43
C LEU A 325 -7.94 0.38 12.94
N ILE A 326 -8.37 -0.72 13.55
CA ILE A 326 -8.29 -0.86 15.02
C ILE A 326 -6.83 -0.91 15.48
N ASN A 327 -5.97 -1.68 14.81
CA ASN A 327 -4.56 -1.74 15.16
C ASN A 327 -3.83 -0.42 14.84
N LYS A 328 -4.24 0.29 13.79
CA LYS A 328 -3.76 1.64 13.52
C LYS A 328 -4.08 2.62 14.67
N LEU A 329 -5.28 2.55 15.26
CA LEU A 329 -5.63 3.37 16.42
C LEU A 329 -4.82 3.00 17.65
N LYS A 330 -4.55 1.69 17.88
CA LYS A 330 -3.63 1.25 18.92
C LYS A 330 -2.21 1.78 18.67
N ALA A 331 -1.73 1.74 17.41
CA ALA A 331 -0.45 2.33 17.05
C ALA A 331 -0.39 3.83 17.34
N TYR A 332 -1.47 4.59 17.10
CA TYR A 332 -1.56 6.01 17.47
C TYR A 332 -1.40 6.23 18.97
N SER A 333 -2.03 5.39 19.80
CA SER A 333 -1.88 5.45 21.27
C SER A 333 -0.44 5.18 21.70
N LEU A 334 0.27 4.27 21.04
CA LEU A 334 1.69 4.01 21.29
C LEU A 334 2.59 5.17 20.84
N GLN A 335 2.24 5.82 19.71
CA GLN A 335 2.93 7.02 19.24
C GLN A 335 2.74 8.22 20.18
N ASP A 336 1.56 8.38 20.79
CA ASP A 336 1.32 9.38 21.84
C ASP A 336 2.18 9.13 23.07
N GLY A 337 2.64 7.88 23.27
CA GLY A 337 3.61 7.48 24.29
C GLY A 337 5.08 7.61 23.87
N GLY A 338 5.38 8.21 22.69
CA GLY A 338 6.75 8.53 22.22
C GLY A 338 7.38 7.51 21.27
N LEU A 339 6.65 6.46 20.81
CA LEU A 339 7.14 5.56 19.78
C LEU A 339 6.87 6.17 18.39
N ASP A 340 7.74 5.88 17.43
CA ASP A 340 7.45 6.21 16.05
C ASP A 340 6.51 5.18 15.36
N THR A 341 6.13 5.45 14.11
CA THR A 341 5.17 4.60 13.38
C THR A 341 5.69 3.17 13.14
N VAL A 342 7.00 2.99 12.94
CA VAL A 342 7.61 1.67 12.73
C VAL A 342 7.66 0.90 14.02
N GLU A 343 8.20 1.51 15.07
CA GLU A 343 8.30 0.95 16.42
C GLU A 343 6.93 0.58 17.00
N ALA A 344 5.91 1.43 16.76
CA ALA A 344 4.55 1.14 17.21
C ALA A 344 3.96 -0.10 16.52
N ASN A 345 4.21 -0.29 15.21
CA ASN A 345 3.77 -1.49 14.50
C ASN A 345 4.50 -2.74 15.00
N GLU A 346 5.81 -2.68 15.16
CA GLU A 346 6.63 -3.80 15.66
C GLU A 346 6.22 -4.21 17.08
N LYS A 347 5.93 -3.24 17.96
CA LYS A 347 5.42 -3.51 19.30
C LYS A 347 4.04 -4.18 19.32
N LEU A 348 3.25 -3.99 18.26
CA LEU A 348 1.96 -4.68 18.05
C LEU A 348 2.12 -6.03 17.37
N GLY A 349 3.35 -6.49 17.07
CA GLY A 349 3.64 -7.75 16.39
C GLY A 349 3.49 -7.70 14.87
N PHE A 350 3.46 -6.50 14.27
CA PHE A 350 3.34 -6.34 12.81
C PHE A 350 4.64 -5.82 12.19
N PRO A 351 5.00 -6.28 10.99
CA PRO A 351 6.08 -5.65 10.23
C PRO A 351 5.73 -4.20 9.86
N ALA A 352 6.74 -3.42 9.49
CA ALA A 352 6.60 -2.01 9.15
C ALA A 352 5.60 -1.71 8.01
N ASP A 353 5.40 -2.65 7.07
CA ASP A 353 4.52 -2.50 5.92
C ASP A 353 4.05 -3.87 5.39
N LEU A 354 2.75 -4.16 5.55
CA LEU A 354 2.07 -5.38 5.09
C LEU A 354 1.29 -5.19 3.78
N ARG A 355 1.41 -4.02 3.13
CA ARG A 355 0.62 -3.75 1.92
C ARG A 355 1.03 -4.64 0.77
N ASN A 356 0.02 -5.18 0.11
CA ASN A 356 0.18 -5.94 -1.12
C ASN A 356 -0.16 -5.07 -2.34
N TYR A 357 0.82 -4.82 -3.17
CA TYR A 357 0.64 -4.03 -4.38
C TYR A 357 0.15 -4.86 -5.58
N GLY A 358 0.14 -6.18 -5.49
CA GLY A 358 -0.36 -7.09 -6.53
C GLY A 358 -1.85 -6.90 -6.83
N VAL A 359 -2.66 -6.58 -5.81
CA VAL A 359 -4.07 -6.20 -6.01
C VAL A 359 -4.18 -5.00 -6.94
N GLY A 360 -3.39 -3.95 -6.68
CA GLY A 360 -3.35 -2.77 -7.54
C GLY A 360 -2.84 -3.06 -8.95
N ALA A 361 -1.84 -3.93 -9.08
CA ALA A 361 -1.33 -4.37 -10.37
C ALA A 361 -2.40 -5.10 -11.19
N GLN A 362 -3.18 -5.98 -10.57
CA GLN A 362 -4.29 -6.68 -11.25
C GLN A 362 -5.41 -5.71 -11.69
N ILE A 363 -5.71 -4.68 -10.90
CA ILE A 363 -6.64 -3.62 -11.28
C ILE A 363 -6.10 -2.87 -12.51
N LEU A 364 -4.82 -2.48 -12.52
CA LEU A 364 -4.20 -1.78 -13.65
C LEU A 364 -4.17 -2.64 -14.91
N THR A 365 -3.89 -3.94 -14.77
CA THR A 365 -3.94 -4.91 -15.87
C THR A 365 -5.35 -5.05 -16.44
N ASP A 366 -6.38 -5.10 -15.58
CA ASP A 366 -7.78 -5.14 -16.03
C ASP A 366 -8.20 -3.86 -16.77
N LEU A 367 -7.62 -2.71 -16.42
CA LEU A 367 -7.79 -1.44 -17.13
C LEU A 367 -6.97 -1.37 -18.44
N GLY A 368 -6.18 -2.40 -18.77
CA GLY A 368 -5.36 -2.49 -19.96
C GLY A 368 -4.06 -1.69 -19.90
N ILE A 369 -3.61 -1.27 -18.73
CA ILE A 369 -2.43 -0.43 -18.53
C ILE A 369 -1.18 -1.32 -18.37
N LYS A 370 -0.22 -1.14 -19.27
CA LYS A 370 1.08 -1.83 -19.26
C LYS A 370 2.24 -0.88 -18.94
N LYS A 371 2.14 0.40 -19.36
CA LYS A 371 3.16 1.42 -19.13
C LYS A 371 2.55 2.60 -18.40
N LEU A 372 3.23 3.07 -17.35
CA LEU A 372 2.68 4.15 -16.53
C LEU A 372 3.74 5.11 -15.98
N LYS A 373 3.27 6.31 -15.65
CA LYS A 373 3.97 7.29 -14.81
C LYS A 373 3.36 7.23 -13.42
N LEU A 374 4.16 6.88 -12.41
CA LEU A 374 3.65 6.60 -11.07
C LEU A 374 3.80 7.80 -10.14
N LEU A 375 2.67 8.37 -9.71
CA LEU A 375 2.60 9.39 -8.66
C LEU A 375 2.95 8.78 -7.30
N THR A 376 4.23 8.83 -6.92
CA THR A 376 4.69 8.22 -5.66
C THR A 376 6.00 8.81 -5.16
N ASN A 377 6.18 8.79 -3.82
CA ASN A 377 7.47 9.00 -3.16
C ASN A 377 8.01 7.70 -2.54
N ASN A 378 7.25 6.59 -2.62
CA ASN A 378 7.63 5.31 -2.03
C ASN A 378 8.27 4.39 -3.08
N PRO A 379 9.58 4.06 -2.97
CA PRO A 379 10.28 3.19 -3.92
C PRO A 379 9.69 1.77 -3.96
N ARG A 380 9.16 1.26 -2.85
CA ARG A 380 8.54 -0.06 -2.78
C ARG A 380 7.33 -0.20 -3.72
N LYS A 381 6.61 0.90 -4.00
CA LYS A 381 5.50 0.88 -4.96
C LYS A 381 5.99 0.66 -6.39
N ILE A 382 7.17 1.16 -6.73
CA ILE A 382 7.79 0.98 -8.05
C ILE A 382 8.22 -0.48 -8.22
N ALA A 383 8.99 -1.00 -7.26
CA ALA A 383 9.45 -2.38 -7.26
C ALA A 383 8.27 -3.37 -7.26
N GLY A 384 7.22 -3.06 -6.49
CA GLY A 384 6.04 -3.92 -6.37
C GLY A 384 5.18 -4.04 -7.63
N LEU A 385 5.36 -3.20 -8.65
CA LEU A 385 4.62 -3.28 -9.92
C LEU A 385 5.40 -4.01 -11.02
N GLY A 386 6.72 -3.92 -11.02
CA GLY A 386 7.58 -4.50 -12.06
C GLY A 386 7.42 -6.01 -12.20
N GLY A 387 7.12 -6.72 -11.09
CA GLY A 387 6.88 -8.16 -11.09
C GLY A 387 5.56 -8.61 -11.75
N TYR A 388 4.68 -7.68 -12.14
CA TYR A 388 3.34 -7.98 -12.72
C TYR A 388 3.22 -7.60 -14.19
N GLY A 389 4.34 -7.44 -14.89
CA GLY A 389 4.35 -7.05 -16.30
C GLY A 389 3.92 -5.59 -16.55
N ILE A 390 3.96 -4.76 -15.50
CA ILE A 390 3.67 -3.33 -15.58
C ILE A 390 5.00 -2.57 -15.51
N GLU A 391 5.27 -1.79 -16.55
CA GLU A 391 6.48 -0.98 -16.68
C GLU A 391 6.23 0.42 -16.11
N VAL A 392 6.97 0.78 -15.07
CA VAL A 392 6.98 2.15 -14.54
C VAL A 392 8.03 2.96 -15.30
N ILE A 393 7.58 3.74 -16.28
CA ILE A 393 8.46 4.55 -17.14
C ILE A 393 9.04 5.74 -16.37
N GLU A 394 8.24 6.33 -15.48
CA GLU A 394 8.60 7.54 -14.78
C GLU A 394 8.01 7.56 -13.36
N ARG A 395 8.81 7.97 -12.38
CA ARG A 395 8.30 8.35 -11.07
C ARG A 395 7.93 9.83 -11.10
N VAL A 396 6.68 10.13 -10.83
CA VAL A 396 6.21 11.51 -10.64
C VAL A 396 6.14 11.79 -9.15
N PRO A 397 6.92 12.75 -8.62
CA PRO A 397 6.88 13.10 -7.20
C PRO A 397 5.51 13.62 -6.78
N LEU A 398 5.11 13.28 -5.55
CA LEU A 398 3.88 13.77 -4.91
C LEU A 398 4.21 14.20 -3.48
N VAL A 399 4.95 15.28 -3.37
CA VAL A 399 5.43 15.80 -2.07
C VAL A 399 4.40 16.78 -1.53
N ILE A 400 3.98 16.58 -0.29
CA ILE A 400 3.10 17.46 0.47
C ILE A 400 3.93 18.14 1.54
N CYS A 401 3.77 19.45 1.72
CA CYS A 401 4.45 20.19 2.79
C CYS A 401 4.02 19.65 4.15
N PRO A 402 4.98 19.44 5.07
CA PRO A 402 4.66 19.02 6.42
C PRO A 402 3.87 20.09 7.16
N ASN A 403 3.03 19.65 8.09
CA ASN A 403 2.43 20.49 9.12
C ASN A 403 3.00 20.11 10.51
N ASP A 404 2.71 20.90 11.56
CA ASP A 404 3.26 20.67 12.90
C ASP A 404 2.91 19.30 13.49
N ASN A 405 1.78 18.69 13.05
CA ASN A 405 1.33 17.41 13.57
C ASN A 405 1.88 16.21 12.78
N ASN A 406 2.41 16.39 11.57
CA ASN A 406 2.90 15.30 10.73
C ASN A 406 4.38 15.42 10.33
N ALA A 407 5.08 16.48 10.73
CA ALA A 407 6.49 16.68 10.39
C ALA A 407 7.36 15.49 10.82
N GLU A 408 7.18 15.00 12.05
CA GLU A 408 7.88 13.82 12.56
C GLU A 408 7.52 12.55 11.78
N TYR A 409 6.26 12.33 11.49
CA TYR A 409 5.79 11.21 10.67
C TYR A 409 6.42 11.21 9.27
N LEU A 410 6.54 12.38 8.62
CA LEU A 410 7.18 12.51 7.31
C LEU A 410 8.69 12.29 7.40
N SER A 411 9.33 12.74 8.49
CA SER A 411 10.74 12.46 8.77
C SER A 411 11.00 10.95 8.89
N VAL A 412 10.17 10.22 9.63
CA VAL A 412 10.27 8.75 9.75
C VAL A 412 10.06 8.07 8.39
N LYS A 413 9.14 8.55 7.56
CA LYS A 413 8.98 8.04 6.19
C LYS A 413 10.28 8.20 5.37
N LYS A 414 10.97 9.33 5.50
CA LYS A 414 12.22 9.60 4.80
C LYS A 414 13.36 8.73 5.33
N THR A 415 13.56 8.71 6.64
CA THR A 415 14.73 8.11 7.29
C THR A 415 14.63 6.59 7.45
N LYS A 416 13.47 6.08 7.94
CA LYS A 416 13.30 4.64 8.25
C LYS A 416 12.65 3.86 7.11
N LEU A 417 11.85 4.49 6.25
CA LEU A 417 11.14 3.81 5.17
C LEU A 417 11.66 4.12 3.76
N GLY A 418 12.72 4.93 3.65
CA GLY A 418 13.39 5.23 2.38
C GLY A 418 12.54 6.01 1.38
N HIS A 419 11.55 6.80 1.87
CA HIS A 419 10.75 7.63 0.97
C HIS A 419 11.60 8.72 0.33
N MET A 420 11.47 8.88 -0.98
CA MET A 420 12.13 9.89 -1.78
C MET A 420 11.40 11.24 -1.64
N ILE A 421 11.57 11.87 -0.49
CA ILE A 421 11.01 13.18 -0.17
C ILE A 421 12.17 14.19 -0.30
N ASP A 422 12.31 14.79 -1.48
CA ASP A 422 13.27 15.84 -1.76
C ASP A 422 12.62 17.18 -1.54
N GLU A 423 12.91 17.82 -0.41
CA GLU A 423 12.37 19.13 -0.05
C GLU A 423 12.98 20.26 -0.93
N ASP A 424 14.19 20.03 -1.47
CA ASP A 424 14.93 21.03 -2.24
C ASP A 424 14.67 20.99 -3.75
N ASN A 425 13.92 20.01 -4.26
CA ASN A 425 13.58 19.96 -5.67
C ASN A 425 12.36 20.84 -5.96
N PRO A 426 12.50 21.95 -6.66
CA PRO A 426 11.39 22.86 -6.96
C PRO A 426 10.26 22.19 -7.76
N ASN A 427 10.58 21.13 -8.54
CA ASN A 427 9.59 20.33 -9.27
C ASN A 427 8.88 19.27 -8.41
N SER A 428 9.37 19.00 -7.20
CA SER A 428 8.75 18.04 -6.27
C SER A 428 7.65 18.67 -5.39
N ARG A 429 7.62 19.99 -5.30
CA ARG A 429 6.65 20.74 -4.50
C ARG A 429 5.36 20.94 -5.31
N TYR A 430 4.44 19.99 -5.18
CA TYR A 430 3.11 20.09 -5.80
C TYR A 430 2.15 20.94 -4.95
N ILE A 431 2.62 22.08 -4.48
CA ILE A 431 1.76 23.08 -3.86
C ILE A 431 2.26 24.42 -4.38
N ASP A 432 1.58 24.91 -5.42
CA ASP A 432 1.67 26.30 -5.76
C ASP A 432 1.21 27.11 -4.54
N PRO A 433 2.01 28.05 -4.04
CA PRO A 433 1.49 29.02 -3.11
C PRO A 433 0.28 29.67 -3.78
N PHE A 434 -0.85 29.66 -3.12
CA PHE A 434 -2.05 30.29 -3.66
C PHE A 434 -2.55 31.34 -2.68
N ILE A 435 -3.09 32.38 -3.25
CA ILE A 435 -3.80 33.39 -2.52
C ILE A 435 -5.27 33.03 -2.60
N SER A 436 -5.91 32.82 -1.46
CA SER A 436 -7.35 32.63 -1.38
C SER A 436 -7.98 33.91 -0.90
N ILE A 437 -8.93 34.44 -1.65
CA ILE A 437 -9.74 35.56 -1.26
C ILE A 437 -11.13 35.05 -0.95
N PHE A 438 -11.66 35.39 0.20
CA PHE A 438 -12.99 34.95 0.59
C PHE A 438 -13.91 36.12 0.94
N LEU A 439 -15.18 35.96 0.61
CA LEU A 439 -16.27 36.85 1.04
C LEU A 439 -17.09 36.11 2.11
N ASP A 440 -17.29 36.76 3.24
CA ASP A 440 -18.22 36.33 4.29
C ASP A 440 -19.56 37.01 4.06
N GLY A 441 -20.60 36.25 3.77
CA GLY A 441 -21.92 36.76 3.50
C GLY A 441 -23.00 35.70 3.43
N LYS A 442 -24.25 36.09 3.24
CA LYS A 442 -25.39 35.18 3.08
C LYS A 442 -25.57 34.83 1.59
N TYR A 443 -24.74 33.89 1.07
CA TYR A 443 -24.85 33.45 -0.31
C TYR A 443 -25.53 32.08 -0.43
N LYS A 444 -26.31 31.91 -1.50
CA LYS A 444 -26.89 30.64 -1.91
C LYS A 444 -26.14 30.13 -3.12
N SER A 445 -26.20 28.81 -3.37
CA SER A 445 -25.55 28.19 -4.54
C SER A 445 -25.96 28.80 -5.88
N ILE A 446 -27.17 29.36 -5.99
CA ILE A 446 -27.69 30.01 -7.20
C ILE A 446 -26.97 31.32 -7.52
N ASP A 447 -26.35 31.95 -6.53
CA ASP A 447 -25.67 33.25 -6.68
C ASP A 447 -24.25 33.11 -7.27
N LEU A 448 -23.74 31.87 -7.39
CA LEU A 448 -22.36 31.61 -7.79
C LEU A 448 -22.07 31.92 -9.26
N VAL A 449 -22.99 31.64 -10.18
CA VAL A 449 -22.80 31.88 -11.62
C VAL A 449 -22.74 33.37 -11.97
N PRO A 450 -23.67 34.20 -11.50
CA PRO A 450 -23.58 35.64 -11.71
C PRO A 450 -22.31 36.26 -11.14
N ILE A 451 -21.89 35.85 -9.93
CA ILE A 451 -20.65 36.31 -9.30
C ILE A 451 -19.43 35.94 -10.13
N LYS A 452 -19.35 34.71 -10.60
CA LYS A 452 -18.26 34.22 -11.47
C LYS A 452 -18.15 35.11 -12.72
N ASN A 453 -19.23 35.33 -13.41
CA ASN A 453 -19.22 36.15 -14.63
C ASN A 453 -18.76 37.57 -14.38
N LYS A 454 -19.24 38.20 -13.31
CA LYS A 454 -18.81 39.56 -12.92
C LYS A 454 -17.31 39.60 -12.60
N VAL A 455 -16.77 38.60 -11.91
CA VAL A 455 -15.34 38.52 -11.58
C VAL A 455 -14.51 38.36 -12.87
N ILE A 456 -14.95 37.48 -13.80
CA ILE A 456 -14.25 37.26 -15.08
C ILE A 456 -14.22 38.54 -15.91
N ASN A 457 -15.36 39.23 -16.00
CA ASN A 457 -15.46 40.50 -16.74
C ASN A 457 -14.55 41.58 -16.12
N PHE A 458 -14.59 41.75 -14.80
CA PHE A 458 -13.72 42.68 -14.09
C PHE A 458 -12.23 42.38 -14.35
N CYS A 459 -11.81 41.13 -14.21
CA CYS A 459 -10.42 40.75 -14.48
C CYS A 459 -9.99 41.04 -15.92
N SER A 460 -10.89 40.82 -16.89
CA SER A 460 -10.65 41.13 -18.30
C SER A 460 -10.56 42.64 -18.56
N GLU A 461 -11.48 43.40 -18.00
CA GLU A 461 -11.54 44.89 -18.17
C GLU A 461 -10.32 45.58 -17.55
N GLN A 462 -9.84 45.07 -16.41
CA GLN A 462 -8.69 45.66 -15.70
C GLN A 462 -7.33 45.06 -16.15
N ASN A 463 -7.34 44.18 -17.13
CA ASN A 463 -6.13 43.44 -17.59
C ASN A 463 -5.35 42.79 -16.43
N ILE A 464 -6.07 42.25 -15.45
CA ILE A 464 -5.50 41.58 -14.29
C ILE A 464 -5.00 40.22 -14.70
N ASN A 465 -3.69 40.05 -14.70
CA ASN A 465 -3.05 38.79 -15.06
C ASN A 465 -3.02 37.80 -13.87
N ILE A 466 -4.19 37.44 -13.37
CA ILE A 466 -4.38 36.49 -12.29
C ILE A 466 -5.15 35.31 -12.85
N LYS A 467 -4.60 34.08 -12.74
CA LYS A 467 -5.35 32.85 -13.02
C LYS A 467 -6.27 32.55 -11.83
N LEU A 468 -7.52 32.92 -11.95
CA LEU A 468 -8.54 32.56 -10.97
C LEU A 468 -9.03 31.13 -11.22
N GLU A 469 -9.26 30.38 -10.17
CA GLU A 469 -10.04 29.14 -10.30
C GLU A 469 -11.40 29.46 -10.90
N SER A 470 -11.81 28.66 -11.88
CA SER A 470 -12.97 28.96 -12.73
C SER A 470 -14.32 29.05 -11.99
N THR A 471 -14.36 28.68 -10.71
CA THR A 471 -15.59 28.68 -9.92
C THR A 471 -15.30 29.02 -8.46
N PRO A 472 -15.97 30.06 -7.89
CA PRO A 472 -15.90 30.25 -6.45
C PRO A 472 -16.48 29.03 -5.74
N ARG A 473 -15.80 28.54 -4.73
CA ARG A 473 -16.29 27.41 -3.93
C ARG A 473 -17.11 27.96 -2.77
N LEU A 474 -18.32 27.42 -2.61
CA LEU A 474 -19.12 27.66 -1.42
C LEU A 474 -18.59 26.73 -0.32
N LEU A 475 -17.87 27.27 0.63
CA LEU A 475 -17.39 26.53 1.80
C LEU A 475 -18.29 26.83 2.99
N ALA A 476 -18.92 25.80 3.54
CA ALA A 476 -19.63 25.91 4.80
C ALA A 476 -18.60 25.83 5.94
N PHE A 477 -18.14 27.01 6.40
CA PHE A 477 -17.28 27.08 7.58
C PHE A 477 -18.05 27.73 8.72
N TRP A 478 -18.07 27.13 9.89
CA TRP A 478 -18.63 27.71 11.10
C TRP A 478 -20.10 28.12 10.96
N ASN A 479 -20.92 27.29 10.36
CA ASN A 479 -22.35 27.54 10.11
C ASN A 479 -22.65 28.78 9.22
N ARG A 480 -21.66 29.31 8.49
CA ARG A 480 -21.88 30.37 7.52
C ARG A 480 -21.21 30.01 6.19
N PRO A 481 -21.94 30.04 5.07
CA PRO A 481 -21.35 29.82 3.76
C PRO A 481 -20.42 30.98 3.39
N LYS A 482 -19.25 30.65 2.81
CA LYS A 482 -18.24 31.59 2.32
C LYS A 482 -17.95 31.32 0.86
N LEU A 483 -17.76 32.39 0.08
CA LEU A 483 -17.25 32.29 -1.28
C LEU A 483 -15.73 32.41 -1.25
N VAL A 484 -15.02 31.49 -1.90
CA VAL A 484 -13.56 31.48 -1.94
C VAL A 484 -13.10 31.44 -3.38
N TRP A 485 -12.26 32.40 -3.76
CA TRP A 485 -11.50 32.37 -5.02
C TRP A 485 -10.06 32.02 -4.73
N ARG A 486 -9.48 31.20 -5.61
CA ARG A 486 -8.05 30.91 -5.61
C ARG A 486 -7.38 31.68 -6.73
N ILE A 487 -6.31 32.36 -6.40
CA ILE A 487 -5.40 32.95 -7.37
C ILE A 487 -4.28 31.98 -7.57
N LEU A 488 -4.16 31.45 -8.79
CA LEU A 488 -3.12 30.49 -9.14
C LEU A 488 -1.86 31.24 -9.57
N HIS A 489 -0.73 30.87 -8.99
CA HIS A 489 0.58 31.37 -9.40
C HIS A 489 1.02 30.77 -10.74
N ASP A 490 1.84 31.50 -11.50
CA ASP A 490 2.45 30.98 -12.71
C ASP A 490 3.49 29.87 -12.35
N GLN A 491 3.27 28.67 -12.87
CA GLN A 491 4.05 27.45 -12.57
C GLN A 491 5.51 27.50 -13.01
N ASN A 492 5.91 28.53 -13.76
CA ASN A 492 7.26 28.67 -14.32
C ASN A 492 8.22 29.50 -13.44
N ARG A 493 7.78 29.92 -12.24
CA ARG A 493 8.62 30.76 -11.37
C ARG A 493 9.37 29.96 -10.34
N THR A 494 10.68 30.21 -10.29
CA THR A 494 11.61 29.65 -9.30
C THR A 494 11.63 30.41 -7.97
N ASN A 495 10.91 31.56 -7.86
CA ASN A 495 10.92 32.40 -6.68
C ASN A 495 9.53 32.48 -6.03
N SER A 496 9.47 32.16 -4.73
CA SER A 496 8.24 32.12 -3.92
C SER A 496 7.71 33.48 -3.46
N ASN A 497 8.32 34.57 -3.90
CA ASN A 497 7.90 35.91 -3.49
C ASN A 497 6.84 36.46 -4.42
N ILE A 498 5.74 37.01 -3.82
CA ILE A 498 4.70 37.72 -4.50
C ILE A 498 5.31 39.03 -5.06
N THR A 499 5.06 39.32 -6.34
CA THR A 499 5.59 40.54 -6.98
C THR A 499 4.72 41.73 -6.68
N ASP A 500 5.27 42.96 -6.80
CA ASP A 500 4.52 44.19 -6.60
C ASP A 500 3.32 44.30 -7.56
N GLU A 501 3.44 43.77 -8.78
CA GLU A 501 2.35 43.70 -9.75
C GLU A 501 1.24 42.78 -9.29
N GLU A 502 1.58 41.63 -8.72
CA GLU A 502 0.59 40.72 -8.14
C GLU A 502 -0.09 41.31 -6.91
N ILE A 503 0.64 42.04 -6.08
CA ILE A 503 0.08 42.77 -4.95
C ILE A 503 -0.94 43.80 -5.45
N LYS A 504 -0.58 44.59 -6.44
CA LYS A 504 -1.48 45.57 -7.04
C LYS A 504 -2.75 44.95 -7.62
N ASN A 505 -2.60 43.81 -8.31
CA ASN A 505 -3.74 43.07 -8.87
C ASN A 505 -4.67 42.52 -7.77
N ILE A 506 -4.09 42.05 -6.65
CA ILE A 506 -4.84 41.60 -5.49
C ILE A 506 -5.60 42.76 -4.86
N GLU A 507 -4.97 43.93 -4.70
CA GLU A 507 -5.60 45.14 -4.18
C GLU A 507 -6.81 45.58 -5.03
N LEU A 508 -6.66 45.63 -6.36
CA LEU A 508 -7.75 45.93 -7.29
C LEU A 508 -8.89 44.90 -7.17
N PHE A 509 -8.57 43.64 -7.00
CA PHE A 509 -9.58 42.60 -6.85
C PHE A 509 -10.33 42.71 -5.50
N ILE A 510 -9.63 43.06 -4.43
CA ILE A 510 -10.23 43.30 -3.11
C ILE A 510 -11.16 44.53 -3.20
N GLN A 511 -10.71 45.59 -3.84
CA GLN A 511 -11.52 46.78 -4.02
C GLN A 511 -12.81 46.49 -4.82
N PHE A 512 -12.72 45.65 -5.85
CA PHE A 512 -13.88 45.16 -6.58
C PHE A 512 -14.83 44.37 -5.67
N LEU A 513 -14.30 43.46 -4.87
CA LEU A 513 -15.11 42.63 -3.98
C LEU A 513 -15.72 43.43 -2.81
N SER A 514 -15.04 44.47 -2.33
CA SER A 514 -15.58 45.34 -1.26
C SER A 514 -16.82 46.12 -1.69
N ASN A 515 -16.95 46.41 -2.98
CA ASN A 515 -18.11 47.07 -3.56
C ASN A 515 -19.23 46.10 -3.97
N TYR A 516 -19.06 44.78 -3.69
CA TYR A 516 -20.05 43.79 -4.06
C TYR A 516 -21.20 43.75 -3.03
N GLU A 517 -22.45 43.85 -3.52
CA GLU A 517 -23.65 43.83 -2.68
C GLU A 517 -23.71 42.59 -1.78
N ASN A 518 -23.98 42.76 -0.48
CA ASN A 518 -24.06 41.76 0.57
C ASN A 518 -22.72 41.16 1.10
N SER A 519 -21.57 41.73 0.76
CA SER A 519 -20.32 41.35 1.43
C SER A 519 -20.28 42.02 2.81
N THR A 520 -20.17 41.21 3.88
CA THR A 520 -20.00 41.72 5.25
C THR A 520 -18.53 41.73 5.67
N LYS A 521 -17.70 40.88 5.06
CA LYS A 521 -16.27 40.80 5.35
C LYS A 521 -15.51 40.19 4.17
N ILE A 522 -14.36 40.75 3.87
CA ILE A 522 -13.43 40.23 2.90
C ILE A 522 -12.19 39.74 3.64
N GLY A 523 -11.73 38.54 3.34
CA GLY A 523 -10.49 38.01 3.89
C GLY A 523 -9.58 37.54 2.79
N ILE A 524 -8.30 37.73 3.00
CA ILE A 524 -7.25 37.16 2.14
C ILE A 524 -6.46 36.20 2.96
N ILE A 525 -6.28 35.01 2.40
CA ILE A 525 -5.41 33.98 2.98
C ILE A 525 -4.34 33.69 1.96
N VAL A 526 -3.10 33.92 2.33
CA VAL A 526 -1.94 33.46 1.56
C VAL A 526 -1.44 32.22 2.24
N SER A 527 -1.55 31.07 1.58
CA SER A 527 -1.16 29.80 2.14
C SER A 527 -0.58 28.89 1.10
N ARG A 528 0.40 28.10 1.50
CA ARG A 528 0.90 26.98 0.71
C ARG A 528 -0.01 25.77 0.77
N ASN A 529 -0.98 25.76 1.72
CA ASN A 529 -1.96 24.70 1.88
C ASN A 529 -3.32 25.26 2.29
N ILE A 530 -4.38 24.96 1.52
CA ILE A 530 -5.74 25.47 1.77
C ILE A 530 -6.31 25.03 3.12
N GLU A 531 -5.97 23.82 3.58
CA GLU A 531 -6.45 23.29 4.85
C GLU A 531 -5.84 24.03 6.05
N GLN A 532 -4.57 24.40 5.98
CA GLN A 532 -3.92 25.24 6.99
C GLN A 532 -4.54 26.63 7.00
N ALA A 533 -4.82 27.17 5.83
CA ALA A 533 -5.43 28.49 5.68
C ALA A 533 -6.84 28.59 6.29
N LEU A 534 -7.57 27.49 6.33
CA LEU A 534 -8.95 27.43 6.78
C LEU A 534 -9.09 26.91 8.22
N HIS A 535 -8.00 26.50 8.87
CA HIS A 535 -8.04 25.97 10.22
C HIS A 535 -8.19 27.09 11.28
N PRO A 536 -9.12 26.94 12.25
CA PRO A 536 -9.42 28.01 13.22
C PRO A 536 -8.31 28.32 14.24
N LYS A 537 -7.31 27.47 14.36
CA LYS A 537 -6.19 27.63 15.32
C LYS A 537 -4.87 28.10 14.68
N SER A 538 -4.86 28.32 13.37
CA SER A 538 -3.65 28.76 12.69
C SER A 538 -3.33 30.23 13.07
N SER A 539 -2.07 30.52 13.40
CA SER A 539 -1.62 31.86 13.75
C SER A 539 -1.01 32.60 12.56
N ILE A 540 -1.39 33.84 12.35
CA ILE A 540 -0.91 34.69 11.27
C ILE A 540 0.33 35.45 11.71
N LYS A 541 1.45 35.30 10.98
CA LYS A 541 2.56 36.25 11.02
C LYS A 541 2.54 37.08 9.76
N LEU A 542 2.25 38.37 9.92
CA LEU A 542 2.40 39.37 8.86
C LEU A 542 3.89 39.57 8.54
N ILE A 543 4.30 39.28 7.32
CA ILE A 543 5.54 39.80 6.75
C ILE A 543 5.17 41.17 6.19
N ASN A 544 5.64 42.25 6.80
CA ASN A 544 5.72 43.68 6.39
C ASN A 544 5.12 44.09 5.03
N THR A 545 3.94 43.63 4.68
CA THR A 545 3.20 44.13 3.51
C THR A 545 2.04 44.98 4.03
N LYS A 546 2.18 46.26 3.85
CA LYS A 546 1.08 47.22 4.05
C LYS A 546 0.20 47.15 2.81
N PHE A 547 -1.01 46.67 2.96
CA PHE A 547 -2.05 46.89 1.96
C PHE A 547 -2.74 48.21 2.27
N SER A 548 -2.74 49.13 1.33
CA SER A 548 -3.49 50.36 1.42
C SER A 548 -4.47 50.48 0.26
N ILE A 549 -5.72 50.76 0.54
CA ILE A 549 -6.70 51.15 -0.47
C ILE A 549 -6.91 52.65 -0.28
N ASN A 550 -6.69 53.44 -1.35
CA ASN A 550 -6.83 54.90 -1.36
C ASN A 550 -6.02 55.65 -0.29
N ASN A 551 -4.77 55.21 0.00
CA ASN A 551 -3.91 55.77 1.04
C ASN A 551 -4.42 55.66 2.48
N GLU A 552 -5.53 55.03 2.73
CA GLU A 552 -6.01 54.71 4.08
C GLU A 552 -5.53 53.31 4.45
N ILE A 553 -4.84 53.20 5.59
CA ILE A 553 -4.43 51.91 6.16
C ILE A 553 -5.69 51.33 6.80
N LEU A 554 -6.29 50.35 6.12
CA LEU A 554 -7.43 49.60 6.65
C LEU A 554 -6.97 48.62 7.74
N TYR A 555 -6.64 49.14 8.92
CA TYR A 555 -6.50 48.36 10.13
C TYR A 555 -7.77 48.51 10.95
N SER A 556 -8.69 47.60 10.88
CA SER A 556 -9.70 47.51 11.92
C SER A 556 -9.62 46.16 12.59
N SER A 557 -9.36 46.20 13.91
CA SER A 557 -9.47 45.13 14.92
C SER A 557 -9.01 43.75 14.44
N THR A 558 -7.72 43.58 14.42
CA THR A 558 -7.08 42.24 14.32
C THR A 558 -7.48 41.40 15.52
N ARG A 559 -8.40 40.47 15.37
CA ARG A 559 -8.33 39.26 16.16
C ARG A 559 -7.09 38.53 15.69
N LYS A 560 -6.02 38.51 16.50
CA LYS A 560 -4.81 37.73 16.26
C LYS A 560 -5.19 36.25 16.28
N PHE A 561 -5.25 35.66 15.11
CA PHE A 561 -5.18 34.22 14.99
C PHE A 561 -3.71 33.89 14.88
N ASN A 562 -3.20 32.96 15.72
CA ASN A 562 -1.87 32.44 15.58
C ASN A 562 -1.84 31.43 14.42
N LEU A 563 -1.31 31.81 13.27
CA LEU A 563 -0.99 30.97 12.14
C LEU A 563 0.51 30.67 12.16
N ASP A 564 0.86 29.48 11.80
CA ASP A 564 2.25 29.11 11.59
C ASP A 564 2.94 29.97 10.53
N LYS A 565 4.27 29.94 10.55
CA LYS A 565 5.22 30.80 9.81
C LYS A 565 4.97 30.92 8.30
N GLU A 566 4.03 30.18 7.73
CA GLU A 566 3.82 30.07 6.28
C GLU A 566 2.41 30.47 5.78
N THR A 567 1.51 30.91 6.66
CA THR A 567 0.15 31.28 6.29
C THR A 567 -0.21 32.69 6.77
N PHE A 568 -0.78 33.49 5.90
CA PHE A 568 -1.19 34.88 6.21
C PHE A 568 -2.67 35.03 5.96
N SER A 569 -3.39 35.64 6.87
CA SER A 569 -4.76 36.07 6.62
C SER A 569 -4.92 37.51 7.04
N ILE A 570 -5.51 38.29 6.16
CA ILE A 570 -5.92 39.68 6.44
C ILE A 570 -7.43 39.67 6.31
N VAL A 571 -8.12 40.02 7.38
CA VAL A 571 -9.58 40.18 7.38
C VAL A 571 -9.89 41.64 7.41
N PHE A 572 -10.59 42.13 6.38
CA PHE A 572 -11.11 43.50 6.31
C PHE A 572 -12.58 43.49 6.72
N GLU A 573 -12.97 44.38 7.61
CA GLU A 573 -14.37 44.68 7.89
C GLU A 573 -14.77 45.85 7.00
N GLY A 574 -15.73 45.63 6.09
CA GLY A 574 -16.33 46.69 5.27
C GLY A 574 -17.40 47.47 6.02
#